data_4b9a541c58710c3c6ffd4a4b9ddc69bc
#
_entry.id   4b9a541c58710c3c6ffd4a4b9ddc69bc
#
_cell.length_a   1.000
_cell.length_b   1.000
_cell.length_c   1.000
_cell.angle_alpha   90.00
_cell.angle_beta   90.00
_cell.angle_gamma   90.00
#
_symmetry.space_group_name_H-M   'P 1'
#
loop_
_entity.id
_entity.type
_entity.pdbx_description
1 polymer ?
#
loop_
_entity_poly.entity_id
_entity_poly.type
_entity_poly.pdbx_seq_one_letter_code
_entity_poly.pdbx_strand_id
1 'polypeptide(L)'
;MARLRRKRPDLVRQYESELREAEVLRRALTRGPFPGMATGDPDLYKAFCWRFWQVARPEGGRIGVVLPRSALNAKGSTEFRQTVLGSGRDVTVTMLLNNKQWFFEDVHPQYTIGLLSLARDRPGNPKVAIRGPYASLERYQAGMEHAPAVFNGEQIRSWNDTASLPLLPSEQSIEIFAQLRKAPRLDLDDGRSWRARPATEFHATNDKGLMDLKAKTCPEGYWPVFKGESFDLWTPDTGSYYAWADPEELLPTLQEKRLSGFRRANSPFQEFHIEELRKKQTLPCLHARIAFRDVTRATDSRTVRTALVPPKVFLTNKAPFFLWPRGDASDQAFLLGVLSSLPLDWYARRFVEISLNFFILNPFPIPRPATDDPLRKRLIQLAGRLACPDARFAAWAKSAGVQCGPLPADEQDDHIHELDALAALLYGLDGAQLTHLFQTFHEGWDFEQRLRATLRHFEHWRKKA
;
A
#
# COMPACT_ATOMS: atom_id res chain seq x y z
N MET A 1 -30.23 23.30 9.79
CA MET A 1 -30.10 24.65 9.18
C MET A 1 -31.37 25.50 9.34
N ALA A 2 -32.56 25.07 8.91
CA ALA A 2 -33.79 25.91 8.99
C ALA A 2 -34.12 26.40 10.41
N ARG A 3 -34.00 25.52 11.46
CA ARG A 3 -34.20 25.93 12.86
C ARG A 3 -33.11 26.90 13.35
N LEU A 4 -31.86 26.75 12.87
CA LEU A 4 -30.75 27.63 13.23
C LEU A 4 -30.91 29.02 12.60
N ARG A 5 -31.34 29.10 11.32
CA ARG A 5 -31.65 30.36 10.64
C ARG A 5 -32.66 31.21 11.38
N ARG A 6 -33.65 30.55 12.02
CA ARG A 6 -34.73 31.25 12.74
C ARG A 6 -34.24 31.70 14.14
N LYS A 7 -33.45 30.89 14.84
CA LYS A 7 -33.01 31.15 16.24
C LYS A 7 -31.72 31.94 16.36
N ARG A 8 -30.78 31.75 15.44
CA ARG A 8 -29.43 32.35 15.47
C ARG A 8 -28.98 32.72 14.06
N PRO A 9 -29.64 33.72 13.44
CA PRO A 9 -29.28 34.16 12.08
C PRO A 9 -27.86 34.73 11.98
N ASP A 10 -27.32 35.23 13.08
CA ASP A 10 -25.93 35.67 13.23
C ASP A 10 -24.93 34.52 12.94
N LEU A 11 -25.10 33.37 13.60
CA LEU A 11 -24.25 32.20 13.37
C LEU A 11 -24.34 31.62 11.95
N VAL A 12 -25.54 31.71 11.36
CA VAL A 12 -25.70 31.25 9.97
C VAL A 12 -24.95 32.16 9.00
N ARG A 13 -25.03 33.48 9.19
CA ARG A 13 -24.28 34.45 8.37
C ARG A 13 -22.77 34.25 8.53
N GLN A 14 -22.29 34.08 9.76
CA GLN A 14 -20.89 33.78 10.02
C GLN A 14 -20.44 32.50 9.29
N TYR A 15 -21.17 31.40 9.47
CA TYR A 15 -20.91 30.13 8.79
C TYR A 15 -20.87 30.27 7.26
N GLU A 16 -21.86 30.97 6.68
CA GLU A 16 -21.91 31.18 5.23
C GLU A 16 -20.76 32.08 4.72
N SER A 17 -20.25 33.01 5.58
CA SER A 17 -19.05 33.80 5.26
C SER A 17 -17.80 32.93 5.27
N GLU A 18 -17.57 32.18 6.35
CA GLU A 18 -16.41 31.29 6.51
C GLU A 18 -16.39 30.20 5.41
N LEU A 19 -17.57 29.65 5.04
CA LEU A 19 -17.67 28.70 3.96
C LEU A 19 -17.25 29.31 2.63
N ARG A 20 -17.70 30.54 2.32
CA ARG A 20 -17.28 31.24 1.09
C ARG A 20 -15.78 31.51 1.07
N GLU A 21 -15.20 31.92 2.19
CA GLU A 21 -13.76 32.16 2.32
C GLU A 21 -12.96 30.88 2.08
N ALA A 22 -13.40 29.76 2.68
CA ALA A 22 -12.79 28.45 2.47
C ALA A 22 -12.89 27.98 1.00
N GLU A 23 -14.04 28.21 0.35
CA GLU A 23 -14.21 27.90 -1.08
C GLU A 23 -13.33 28.76 -2.00
N VAL A 24 -13.19 30.06 -1.69
CA VAL A 24 -12.29 30.97 -2.43
C VAL A 24 -10.84 30.54 -2.27
N LEU A 25 -10.41 30.25 -1.03
CA LEU A 25 -9.07 29.75 -0.77
C LEU A 25 -8.80 28.44 -1.50
N ARG A 26 -9.70 27.46 -1.40
CA ARG A 26 -9.62 26.21 -2.12
C ARG A 26 -9.49 26.41 -3.63
N ARG A 27 -10.29 27.31 -4.20
CA ARG A 27 -10.22 27.65 -5.64
C ARG A 27 -8.88 28.28 -6.01
N ALA A 28 -8.38 29.21 -5.19
CA ALA A 28 -7.06 29.84 -5.39
C ALA A 28 -5.93 28.79 -5.36
N LEU A 29 -5.98 27.83 -4.44
CA LEU A 29 -5.00 26.75 -4.34
C LEU A 29 -5.08 25.76 -5.50
N THR A 30 -6.30 25.32 -5.87
CA THR A 30 -6.47 24.25 -6.88
C THR A 30 -6.45 24.72 -8.33
N ARG A 31 -6.70 26.02 -8.59
CA ARG A 31 -6.72 26.63 -9.93
C ARG A 31 -5.64 27.69 -10.12
N GLY A 32 -4.88 28.00 -9.07
CA GLY A 32 -3.78 28.96 -9.11
C GLY A 32 -2.49 28.35 -9.69
N PRO A 33 -1.35 29.06 -9.57
CA PRO A 33 -0.07 28.66 -10.15
C PRO A 33 0.64 27.57 -9.31
N PHE A 34 -0.11 26.54 -8.90
CA PHE A 34 0.37 25.44 -8.05
C PHE A 34 0.01 24.10 -8.71
N PRO A 35 0.81 23.58 -9.65
CA PRO A 35 0.55 22.33 -10.36
C PRO A 35 0.31 21.15 -9.41
N GLY A 36 -0.65 20.26 -9.74
CA GLY A 36 -0.97 19.08 -8.94
C GLY A 36 -1.86 19.32 -7.72
N MET A 37 -2.11 20.57 -7.33
CA MET A 37 -2.91 20.90 -6.13
C MET A 37 -4.38 20.44 -6.19
N ALA A 38 -4.92 20.16 -7.36
CA ALA A 38 -6.26 19.60 -7.54
C ALA A 38 -6.34 18.09 -7.20
N THR A 39 -5.19 17.43 -6.99
CA THR A 39 -5.12 16.01 -6.66
C THR A 39 -5.00 15.82 -5.15
N GLY A 40 -6.01 15.19 -4.53
CA GLY A 40 -6.12 15.04 -3.08
C GLY A 40 -6.44 16.36 -2.36
N ASP A 41 -6.19 16.41 -1.05
CA ASP A 41 -6.46 17.60 -0.26
C ASP A 41 -5.47 18.73 -0.60
N PRO A 42 -5.95 19.97 -0.76
CA PRO A 42 -5.12 21.12 -1.10
C PRO A 42 -4.42 21.73 0.12
N ASP A 43 -3.55 20.94 0.77
CA ASP A 43 -2.77 21.38 1.92
C ASP A 43 -1.84 22.54 1.59
N LEU A 44 -1.71 23.49 2.50
CA LEU A 44 -0.91 24.71 2.31
C LEU A 44 0.57 24.43 2.07
N TYR A 45 1.15 23.38 2.68
CA TYR A 45 2.56 23.05 2.44
C TYR A 45 2.88 22.80 0.96
N LYS A 46 1.93 22.24 0.21
CA LYS A 46 2.09 22.01 -1.24
C LYS A 46 2.21 23.33 -2.01
N ALA A 47 1.36 24.30 -1.66
CA ALA A 47 1.43 25.64 -2.26
C ALA A 47 2.74 26.35 -1.89
N PHE A 48 3.20 26.21 -0.64
CA PHE A 48 4.50 26.76 -0.22
C PHE A 48 5.68 26.11 -0.95
N CYS A 49 5.66 24.80 -1.17
CA CYS A 49 6.68 24.13 -2.00
C CYS A 49 6.80 24.80 -3.38
N TRP A 50 5.68 25.03 -4.05
CA TRP A 50 5.66 25.72 -5.34
C TRP A 50 6.10 27.17 -5.22
N ARG A 51 5.68 27.87 -4.16
CA ARG A 51 6.09 29.27 -3.96
C ARG A 51 7.58 29.40 -3.76
N PHE A 52 8.21 28.54 -2.95
CA PHE A 52 9.66 28.50 -2.80
C PHE A 52 10.38 28.25 -4.11
N TRP A 53 9.88 27.29 -4.91
CA TRP A 53 10.42 27.03 -6.24
C TRP A 53 10.31 28.23 -7.18
N GLN A 54 9.18 28.93 -7.18
CA GLN A 54 8.93 30.09 -8.05
C GLN A 54 9.80 31.31 -7.69
N VAL A 55 10.01 31.56 -6.39
CA VAL A 55 10.80 32.73 -5.95
C VAL A 55 12.31 32.47 -5.94
N ALA A 56 12.74 31.21 -5.93
CA ALA A 56 14.15 30.88 -6.07
C ALA A 56 14.63 31.26 -7.48
N ARG A 57 15.81 31.90 -7.55
CA ARG A 57 16.45 32.25 -8.84
C ARG A 57 16.61 30.97 -9.70
N PRO A 58 16.25 30.98 -11.00
CA PRO A 58 16.27 29.78 -11.86
C PRO A 58 17.61 29.05 -11.90
N GLU A 59 18.72 29.76 -11.81
CA GLU A 59 20.07 29.19 -11.83
C GLU A 59 20.79 29.48 -10.51
N GLY A 60 20.89 28.44 -9.64
CA GLY A 60 21.61 28.48 -8.39
C GLY A 60 20.85 29.03 -7.19
N GLY A 61 19.58 29.41 -7.31
CA GLY A 61 18.73 29.75 -6.15
C GLY A 61 18.57 28.56 -5.22
N ARG A 62 18.84 28.73 -3.92
CA ARG A 62 18.78 27.65 -2.92
C ARG A 62 17.47 27.67 -2.14
N ILE A 63 16.97 26.48 -1.83
CA ILE A 63 15.77 26.23 -1.03
C ILE A 63 16.18 25.30 0.10
N GLY A 64 15.84 25.65 1.35
CA GLY A 64 15.91 24.78 2.51
C GLY A 64 14.57 24.84 3.23
N VAL A 65 13.91 23.72 3.45
CA VAL A 65 12.55 23.67 3.98
C VAL A 65 12.30 22.40 4.80
N VAL A 66 11.52 22.57 5.88
CA VAL A 66 10.98 21.48 6.68
C VAL A 66 9.59 21.14 6.17
N LEU A 67 9.34 19.90 5.85
CA LEU A 67 8.12 19.43 5.21
C LEU A 67 7.54 18.21 5.94
N PRO A 68 6.22 18.02 5.93
CA PRO A 68 5.67 16.72 6.27
C PRO A 68 6.09 15.68 5.21
N ARG A 69 6.23 14.42 5.60
CA ARG A 69 6.58 13.34 4.67
C ARG A 69 5.67 13.28 3.46
N SER A 70 4.40 13.66 3.61
CA SER A 70 3.44 13.71 2.50
C SER A 70 3.89 14.58 1.32
N ALA A 71 4.76 15.57 1.52
CA ALA A 71 5.40 16.28 0.42
C ALA A 71 6.31 15.37 -0.43
N LEU A 72 6.89 14.34 0.19
CA LEU A 72 7.87 13.44 -0.40
C LEU A 72 7.26 12.13 -0.91
N ASN A 73 6.01 11.78 -0.54
CA ASN A 73 5.37 10.52 -0.93
C ASN A 73 3.93 10.64 -1.44
N ALA A 74 3.13 11.63 -1.00
CA ALA A 74 1.73 11.71 -1.37
C ALA A 74 1.52 12.04 -2.86
N LYS A 75 0.44 11.49 -3.44
CA LYS A 75 0.09 11.67 -4.86
C LYS A 75 -0.08 13.13 -5.26
N GLY A 76 -0.66 13.98 -4.39
CA GLY A 76 -0.89 15.40 -4.67
C GLY A 76 0.38 16.26 -4.76
N SER A 77 1.56 15.73 -4.38
CA SER A 77 2.85 16.39 -4.51
C SER A 77 3.72 15.81 -5.66
N THR A 78 3.15 14.97 -6.52
CA THR A 78 3.88 14.30 -7.60
C THR A 78 4.57 15.29 -8.52
N GLU A 79 3.86 16.30 -9.02
CA GLU A 79 4.41 17.26 -9.98
C GLU A 79 5.54 18.09 -9.39
N PHE A 80 5.45 18.47 -8.11
CA PHE A 80 6.54 19.13 -7.41
C PHE A 80 7.79 18.25 -7.34
N ARG A 81 7.63 16.97 -6.92
CA ARG A 81 8.76 16.03 -6.87
C ARG A 81 9.38 15.79 -8.24
N GLN A 82 8.56 15.58 -9.28
CA GLN A 82 9.04 15.42 -10.65
C GLN A 82 9.83 16.65 -11.12
N THR A 83 9.38 17.86 -10.76
CA THR A 83 10.08 19.11 -11.07
C THR A 83 11.42 19.17 -10.34
N VAL A 84 11.47 18.86 -9.05
CA VAL A 84 12.73 18.82 -8.26
C VAL A 84 13.69 17.78 -8.83
N LEU A 85 13.19 16.57 -9.15
CA LEU A 85 13.98 15.48 -9.73
C LEU A 85 14.39 15.70 -11.19
N GLY A 86 13.82 16.69 -11.84
CA GLY A 86 14.17 17.06 -13.23
C GLY A 86 14.98 18.34 -13.37
N SER A 87 14.94 19.25 -12.37
CA SER A 87 15.52 20.59 -12.46
C SER A 87 16.13 21.07 -11.15
N GLY A 88 16.31 20.17 -10.16
CA GLY A 88 17.07 20.45 -8.96
C GLY A 88 18.56 20.15 -9.16
N ARG A 89 19.38 20.67 -8.26
CA ARG A 89 20.80 20.33 -8.09
C ARG A 89 21.10 20.25 -6.60
N ASP A 90 22.06 19.42 -6.22
CA ASP A 90 22.46 19.21 -4.82
C ASP A 90 21.24 18.84 -3.94
N VAL A 91 20.34 18.00 -4.47
CA VAL A 91 19.11 17.63 -3.77
C VAL A 91 19.45 16.72 -2.59
N THR A 92 19.13 17.19 -1.39
CA THR A 92 19.32 16.40 -0.15
C THR A 92 18.01 16.27 0.58
N VAL A 93 17.67 15.06 0.97
CA VAL A 93 16.50 14.74 1.77
C VAL A 93 16.94 14.00 3.02
N THR A 94 16.64 14.55 4.19
CA THR A 94 16.84 13.87 5.48
C THR A 94 15.49 13.62 6.12
N MET A 95 15.21 12.36 6.47
CA MET A 95 13.94 11.97 7.08
C MET A 95 14.09 11.73 8.57
N LEU A 96 13.14 12.27 9.36
CA LEU A 96 13.13 12.20 10.82
C LEU A 96 11.79 11.59 11.27
N LEU A 97 11.85 10.57 12.11
CA LEU A 97 10.68 10.01 12.81
C LEU A 97 10.51 10.76 14.11
N ASN A 98 9.34 11.37 14.34
CA ASN A 98 9.09 12.16 15.57
C ASN A 98 8.76 11.29 16.80
N ASN A 99 9.28 10.06 16.83
CA ASN A 99 9.11 9.14 17.96
C ASN A 99 9.46 9.83 19.28
N LYS A 100 8.59 9.70 20.29
CA LYS A 100 8.74 10.38 21.57
C LYS A 100 8.84 11.91 21.49
N GLN A 101 8.42 12.51 20.37
CA GLN A 101 8.36 13.97 20.17
C GLN A 101 9.71 14.69 20.34
N TRP A 102 10.82 14.01 20.01
CA TRP A 102 12.18 14.53 20.19
C TRP A 102 12.52 15.74 19.31
N PHE A 103 11.77 15.90 18.22
CA PHE A 103 12.01 16.96 17.23
C PHE A 103 10.93 18.06 17.30
N PHE A 104 9.65 17.68 17.41
CA PHE A 104 8.52 18.59 17.61
C PHE A 104 7.61 18.07 18.73
N GLU A 105 7.51 18.82 19.82
CA GLU A 105 6.74 18.46 21.01
C GLU A 105 5.21 18.41 20.74
N ASP A 106 4.70 19.33 19.91
CA ASP A 106 3.26 19.45 19.61
C ASP A 106 2.82 18.63 18.39
N VAL A 107 3.75 17.89 17.74
CA VAL A 107 3.43 17.06 16.57
C VAL A 107 3.29 15.60 17.00
N HIS A 108 2.22 14.97 16.53
CA HIS A 108 1.94 13.56 16.86
C HIS A 108 3.17 12.66 16.55
N PRO A 109 3.56 11.77 17.48
CA PRO A 109 4.81 10.97 17.37
C PRO A 109 4.92 10.13 16.10
N GLN A 110 3.83 9.82 15.45
CA GLN A 110 3.81 8.97 14.23
C GLN A 110 4.16 9.73 12.94
N TYR A 111 4.22 11.07 12.99
CA TYR A 111 4.57 11.84 11.79
C TYR A 111 6.05 11.73 11.46
N THR A 112 6.34 11.50 10.19
CA THR A 112 7.67 11.61 9.61
C THR A 112 7.85 13.00 9.01
N ILE A 113 8.99 13.60 9.24
CA ILE A 113 9.34 14.94 8.79
C ILE A 113 10.47 14.81 7.79
N GLY A 114 10.39 15.56 6.70
CA GLY A 114 11.44 15.66 5.70
C GLY A 114 12.14 17.02 5.76
N LEU A 115 13.46 17.00 5.88
CA LEU A 115 14.29 18.17 5.63
C LEU A 115 14.72 18.11 4.17
N LEU A 116 14.25 19.04 3.36
CA LEU A 116 14.60 19.16 1.93
C LEU A 116 15.53 20.35 1.71
N SER A 117 16.68 20.09 1.13
CA SER A 117 17.59 21.12 0.64
C SER A 117 17.92 20.87 -0.84
N LEU A 118 17.88 21.93 -1.63
CA LEU A 118 18.22 21.85 -3.05
C LEU A 118 18.64 23.22 -3.62
N ALA A 119 19.31 23.21 -4.75
CA ALA A 119 19.42 24.37 -5.62
C ALA A 119 18.50 24.20 -6.84
N ARG A 120 17.84 25.27 -7.27
CA ARG A 120 17.11 25.30 -8.55
C ARG A 120 18.08 25.45 -9.69
N ASP A 121 17.93 24.64 -10.74
CA ASP A 121 18.83 24.64 -11.90
C ASP A 121 18.05 24.36 -13.20
N ARG A 122 18.79 24.26 -14.30
CA ARG A 122 18.26 23.87 -15.61
C ARG A 122 17.80 22.40 -15.59
N PRO A 123 16.91 22.01 -16.52
CA PRO A 123 16.51 20.60 -16.66
C PRO A 123 17.73 19.67 -16.79
N GLY A 124 17.70 18.54 -16.06
CA GLY A 124 18.80 17.59 -16.00
C GLY A 124 18.41 16.32 -15.24
N ASN A 125 19.41 15.59 -14.78
CA ASN A 125 19.26 14.37 -13.98
C ASN A 125 20.06 14.52 -12.67
N PRO A 126 19.51 15.24 -11.67
CA PRO A 126 20.23 15.57 -10.45
C PRO A 126 20.57 14.34 -9.62
N LYS A 127 21.71 14.42 -8.91
CA LYS A 127 21.97 13.51 -7.80
C LYS A 127 21.09 13.92 -6.62
N VAL A 128 20.48 12.90 -5.99
CA VAL A 128 19.60 13.02 -4.83
C VAL A 128 20.18 12.21 -3.68
N ALA A 129 20.61 12.89 -2.64
CA ALA A 129 21.13 12.28 -1.44
C ALA A 129 19.99 12.09 -0.42
N ILE A 130 19.76 10.85 0.01
CA ILE A 130 18.71 10.50 0.98
C ILE A 130 19.36 9.98 2.25
N ARG A 131 18.91 10.47 3.40
CA ARG A 131 19.34 10.06 4.74
C ARG A 131 18.16 9.72 5.65
N GLY A 132 18.39 8.87 6.63
CA GLY A 132 17.39 8.44 7.61
C GLY A 132 16.48 7.32 7.09
N PRO A 133 15.35 7.02 7.78
CA PRO A 133 14.78 7.84 8.86
C PRO A 133 15.56 7.72 10.18
N TYR A 134 15.70 8.83 10.88
CA TYR A 134 16.32 8.90 12.20
C TYR A 134 15.25 9.07 13.29
N ALA A 135 15.31 8.24 14.34
CA ALA A 135 14.29 8.17 15.38
C ALA A 135 14.69 8.92 16.68
N SER A 136 15.91 9.45 16.75
CA SER A 136 16.43 10.23 17.88
C SER A 136 17.57 11.16 17.44
N LEU A 137 17.93 12.12 18.30
CA LEU A 137 19.04 13.04 18.06
C LEU A 137 20.39 12.30 17.94
N GLU A 138 20.63 11.32 18.78
CA GLU A 138 21.87 10.54 18.77
C GLU A 138 22.00 9.77 17.44
N ARG A 139 20.91 9.14 16.98
CA ARG A 139 20.88 8.43 15.68
C ARG A 139 21.07 9.39 14.51
N TYR A 140 20.51 10.59 14.61
CA TYR A 140 20.71 11.63 13.59
C TYR A 140 22.17 12.06 13.53
N GLN A 141 22.79 12.36 14.67
CA GLN A 141 24.21 12.76 14.75
C GLN A 141 25.11 11.66 14.20
N ALA A 142 24.98 10.42 14.69
CA ALA A 142 25.74 9.28 14.18
C ALA A 142 25.50 9.04 12.67
N GLY A 143 24.27 9.17 12.20
CA GLY A 143 23.94 8.99 10.78
C GLY A 143 24.51 10.07 9.86
N MET A 144 24.78 11.26 10.38
CA MET A 144 25.40 12.35 9.60
C MET A 144 26.89 12.09 9.34
N GLU A 145 27.54 11.24 10.11
CA GLU A 145 28.95 10.82 9.90
C GLU A 145 29.09 9.81 8.74
N HIS A 146 27.99 9.20 8.32
CA HIS A 146 27.99 8.22 7.25
C HIS A 146 27.58 8.85 5.91
N ALA A 147 27.99 8.23 4.80
CA ALA A 147 27.57 8.66 3.47
C ALA A 147 26.06 8.49 3.28
N PRO A 148 25.38 9.44 2.56
CA PRO A 148 23.96 9.27 2.22
C PRO A 148 23.77 8.20 1.16
N ALA A 149 22.53 7.69 1.07
CA ALA A 149 22.10 6.98 -0.11
C ALA A 149 21.98 7.94 -1.30
N VAL A 150 22.69 7.68 -2.40
CA VAL A 150 22.69 8.58 -3.57
C VAL A 150 22.06 7.89 -4.77
N PHE A 151 21.03 8.52 -5.32
CA PHE A 151 20.37 8.12 -6.55
C PHE A 151 20.35 9.29 -7.54
N ASN A 152 20.11 9.03 -8.81
CA ASN A 152 19.77 10.11 -9.73
C ASN A 152 18.25 10.28 -9.86
N GLY A 153 17.81 11.44 -10.32
CA GLY A 153 16.40 11.79 -10.43
C GLY A 153 15.60 10.84 -11.34
N GLU A 154 16.22 10.31 -12.39
CA GLU A 154 15.61 9.36 -13.31
C GLU A 154 15.36 8.02 -12.66
N GLN A 155 16.32 7.48 -11.87
CA GLN A 155 16.14 6.28 -11.09
C GLN A 155 14.92 6.42 -10.17
N ILE A 156 14.80 7.53 -9.40
CA ILE A 156 13.70 7.76 -8.49
C ILE A 156 12.36 7.82 -9.24
N ARG A 157 12.31 8.53 -10.37
CA ARG A 157 11.10 8.59 -11.22
C ARG A 157 10.69 7.24 -11.77
N SER A 158 11.61 6.31 -11.96
CA SER A 158 11.32 4.96 -12.44
C SER A 158 10.70 4.04 -11.37
N TRP A 159 10.83 4.37 -10.08
CA TRP A 159 10.37 3.50 -8.99
C TRP A 159 8.85 3.42 -8.89
N ASN A 160 8.17 4.54 -9.14
CA ASN A 160 6.72 4.63 -9.11
C ASN A 160 6.22 5.88 -9.84
N ASP A 161 4.96 5.89 -10.24
CA ASP A 161 4.35 6.96 -11.04
C ASP A 161 4.25 8.30 -10.29
N THR A 162 4.39 8.27 -8.98
CA THR A 162 4.30 9.44 -8.12
C THR A 162 5.65 10.03 -7.77
N ALA A 163 6.75 9.45 -8.24
CA ALA A 163 8.12 9.83 -7.87
C ALA A 163 8.32 9.93 -6.33
N SER A 164 7.65 9.03 -5.58
CA SER A 164 7.73 8.99 -4.11
C SER A 164 9.10 8.52 -3.66
N LEU A 165 9.61 9.14 -2.60
CA LEU A 165 10.91 8.82 -2.02
C LEU A 165 10.75 7.73 -0.93
N PRO A 166 11.53 6.63 -1.03
CA PRO A 166 11.51 5.56 -0.03
C PRO A 166 12.29 5.95 1.23
N LEU A 167 11.98 5.30 2.34
CA LEU A 167 12.77 5.37 3.56
C LEU A 167 13.86 4.29 3.53
N LEU A 168 15.11 4.66 3.25
CA LEU A 168 16.23 3.74 3.12
C LEU A 168 17.32 4.08 4.14
N PRO A 169 17.38 3.37 5.29
CA PRO A 169 18.18 3.76 6.44
C PRO A 169 19.68 3.50 6.29
N SER A 170 20.12 2.70 5.31
CA SER A 170 21.54 2.33 5.12
C SER A 170 21.85 2.01 3.67
N GLU A 171 23.15 1.96 3.32
CA GLU A 171 23.64 1.57 2.00
C GLU A 171 23.20 0.15 1.63
N GLN A 172 23.32 -0.80 2.56
CA GLN A 172 22.85 -2.17 2.36
C GLN A 172 21.34 -2.25 2.11
N SER A 173 20.55 -1.40 2.76
CA SER A 173 19.10 -1.26 2.47
C SER A 173 18.85 -0.78 1.04
N ILE A 174 19.74 0.05 0.47
CA ILE A 174 19.66 0.50 -0.91
C ILE A 174 19.87 -0.66 -1.89
N GLU A 175 20.87 -1.49 -1.64
CA GLU A 175 21.16 -2.66 -2.48
C GLU A 175 19.99 -3.64 -2.49
N ILE A 176 19.43 -3.95 -1.30
CA ILE A 176 18.24 -4.80 -1.18
C ILE A 176 17.04 -4.18 -1.92
N PHE A 177 16.80 -2.89 -1.72
CA PHE A 177 15.73 -2.18 -2.41
C PHE A 177 15.90 -2.24 -3.94
N ALA A 178 17.11 -2.00 -4.44
CA ALA A 178 17.43 -2.09 -5.85
C ALA A 178 17.24 -3.52 -6.39
N GLN A 179 17.62 -4.54 -5.61
CA GLN A 179 17.44 -5.94 -5.99
C GLN A 179 15.96 -6.31 -6.08
N LEU A 180 15.14 -5.95 -5.09
CA LEU A 180 13.69 -6.19 -5.11
C LEU A 180 13.04 -5.51 -6.33
N ARG A 181 13.49 -4.30 -6.68
CA ARG A 181 12.97 -3.51 -7.81
C ARG A 181 13.26 -4.10 -9.20
N LYS A 182 14.13 -5.10 -9.32
CA LYS A 182 14.33 -5.82 -10.59
C LYS A 182 13.09 -6.63 -10.99
N ALA A 183 12.26 -7.04 -10.02
CA ALA A 183 10.99 -7.70 -10.31
C ALA A 183 10.01 -6.72 -10.97
N PRO A 184 9.19 -7.21 -11.92
CA PRO A 184 8.21 -6.37 -12.60
C PRO A 184 7.13 -5.86 -11.63
N ARG A 185 6.49 -4.76 -12.00
CA ARG A 185 5.40 -4.16 -11.21
C ARG A 185 4.19 -5.10 -11.15
N LEU A 186 3.45 -5.03 -10.04
CA LEU A 186 2.18 -5.74 -9.86
C LEU A 186 1.18 -5.42 -10.98
N ASP A 187 1.10 -4.14 -11.39
CA ASP A 187 0.19 -3.64 -12.42
C ASP A 187 0.71 -3.81 -13.86
N LEU A 188 1.81 -4.55 -14.05
CA LEU A 188 2.31 -4.88 -15.39
C LEU A 188 1.21 -5.57 -16.21
N ASP A 189 1.00 -5.09 -17.42
CA ASP A 189 0.17 -5.72 -18.42
C ASP A 189 0.99 -6.01 -19.67
N ASP A 190 1.45 -7.24 -19.79
CA ASP A 190 2.17 -7.76 -20.95
C ASP A 190 1.27 -8.53 -21.94
N GLY A 191 -0.03 -8.55 -21.66
CA GLY A 191 -1.03 -9.28 -22.46
C GLY A 191 -0.98 -10.82 -22.32
N ARG A 192 0.00 -11.38 -21.63
CA ARG A 192 0.27 -12.83 -21.54
C ARG A 192 0.20 -13.39 -20.13
N SER A 193 0.86 -12.74 -19.17
CA SER A 193 0.88 -13.17 -17.77
C SER A 193 -0.45 -12.89 -17.07
N TRP A 194 -0.61 -13.43 -15.86
CA TRP A 194 -1.76 -13.12 -15.01
C TRP A 194 -1.85 -11.61 -14.70
N ARG A 195 -3.06 -11.17 -14.48
CA ARG A 195 -3.41 -9.77 -14.24
C ARG A 195 -4.29 -9.63 -13.00
N ALA A 196 -3.82 -8.93 -11.98
CA ALA A 196 -4.58 -8.59 -10.79
C ALA A 196 -4.83 -7.09 -10.73
N ARG A 197 -6.06 -6.68 -10.42
CA ARG A 197 -6.46 -5.27 -10.34
C ARG A 197 -7.12 -4.98 -8.99
N PRO A 198 -6.58 -4.06 -8.18
CA PRO A 198 -7.23 -3.69 -6.93
C PRO A 198 -8.56 -2.97 -7.19
N ALA A 199 -9.57 -3.30 -6.39
CA ALA A 199 -10.91 -2.75 -6.45
C ALA A 199 -11.55 -2.63 -5.07
N THR A 200 -12.66 -1.88 -4.98
CA THR A 200 -13.49 -1.77 -3.78
C THR A 200 -14.94 -2.13 -4.12
N GLU A 201 -15.68 -2.70 -3.16
CA GLU A 201 -17.11 -2.99 -3.33
C GLU A 201 -17.97 -1.85 -2.81
N PHE A 202 -17.91 -1.59 -1.51
CA PHE A 202 -18.73 -0.57 -0.85
C PHE A 202 -17.86 0.47 -0.15
N HIS A 203 -18.40 1.67 -0.02
CA HIS A 203 -17.77 2.73 0.76
C HIS A 203 -18.41 2.82 2.14
N ALA A 204 -17.65 2.58 3.21
CA ALA A 204 -18.14 2.53 4.59
C ALA A 204 -18.99 3.74 5.01
N THR A 205 -18.72 4.93 4.46
CA THR A 205 -19.47 6.14 4.76
C THR A 205 -20.64 6.35 3.80
N ASN A 206 -20.40 6.24 2.48
CA ASN A 206 -21.38 6.62 1.45
C ASN A 206 -22.47 5.55 1.28
N ASP A 207 -22.12 4.27 1.43
CA ASP A 207 -23.05 3.15 1.28
C ASP A 207 -23.60 2.66 2.65
N LYS A 208 -23.39 3.42 3.72
CA LYS A 208 -23.78 3.07 5.10
C LYS A 208 -25.26 2.74 5.25
N GLY A 209 -26.12 3.37 4.44
CA GLY A 209 -27.56 3.16 4.48
C GLY A 209 -28.02 1.76 4.02
N LEU A 210 -27.15 1.02 3.32
CA LEU A 210 -27.39 -0.35 2.82
C LEU A 210 -26.97 -1.43 3.83
N MET A 211 -26.56 -1.06 5.04
CA MET A 211 -25.92 -1.96 6.00
C MET A 211 -26.53 -1.79 7.38
N ASP A 212 -26.75 -2.90 8.09
CA ASP A 212 -27.13 -2.90 9.52
C ASP A 212 -25.90 -2.83 10.41
N LEU A 213 -25.64 -1.62 10.94
CA LEU A 213 -24.57 -1.35 11.90
C LEU A 213 -24.99 -1.56 13.37
N LYS A 214 -26.24 -1.89 13.64
CA LYS A 214 -26.79 -1.96 15.01
C LYS A 214 -26.90 -3.39 15.52
N ALA A 215 -27.14 -4.36 14.64
CA ALA A 215 -27.26 -5.76 15.01
C ALA A 215 -25.95 -6.28 15.60
N LYS A 216 -26.01 -6.85 16.80
CA LYS A 216 -24.84 -7.43 17.50
C LYS A 216 -24.50 -8.84 17.01
N THR A 217 -25.47 -9.53 16.45
CA THR A 217 -25.35 -10.87 15.86
C THR A 217 -25.87 -10.84 14.44
N CYS A 218 -25.43 -11.80 13.61
CA CYS A 218 -25.88 -11.91 12.24
C CYS A 218 -27.40 -12.15 12.18
N PRO A 219 -28.18 -11.25 11.56
CA PRO A 219 -29.58 -11.53 11.29
C PRO A 219 -29.72 -12.74 10.34
N GLU A 220 -30.84 -13.44 10.41
CA GLU A 220 -31.11 -14.57 9.53
C GLU A 220 -31.06 -14.16 8.06
N GLY A 221 -30.33 -14.91 7.25
CA GLY A 221 -30.15 -14.62 5.82
C GLY A 221 -29.12 -13.55 5.48
N TYR A 222 -28.63 -12.76 6.45
CA TYR A 222 -27.65 -11.69 6.20
C TYR A 222 -26.22 -12.23 6.06
N TRP A 223 -25.38 -11.45 5.41
CA TRP A 223 -23.95 -11.72 5.28
C TRP A 223 -23.13 -10.67 6.03
N PRO A 224 -21.93 -11.05 6.55
CA PRO A 224 -21.05 -10.11 7.20
C PRO A 224 -20.44 -9.11 6.18
N VAL A 225 -20.30 -7.87 6.65
CA VAL A 225 -19.56 -6.81 5.93
C VAL A 225 -18.21 -6.65 6.60
N PHE A 226 -17.16 -6.96 5.85
CA PHE A 226 -15.77 -6.90 6.33
C PHE A 226 -15.20 -5.49 6.20
N LYS A 227 -14.39 -5.13 7.17
CA LYS A 227 -13.45 -4.00 7.16
C LYS A 227 -12.02 -4.54 7.28
N GLY A 228 -11.01 -3.66 7.30
CA GLY A 228 -9.62 -4.09 7.42
C GLY A 228 -9.30 -5.00 8.61
N GLU A 229 -9.99 -4.83 9.74
CA GLU A 229 -9.79 -5.65 10.95
C GLU A 229 -10.51 -7.00 10.91
N SER A 230 -11.37 -7.24 9.92
CA SER A 230 -12.12 -8.48 9.78
C SER A 230 -11.27 -9.66 9.32
N PHE A 231 -10.04 -9.43 8.91
CA PHE A 231 -9.05 -10.45 8.55
C PHE A 231 -7.63 -10.00 8.90
N ASP A 232 -6.71 -10.93 8.96
CA ASP A 232 -5.27 -10.68 9.10
C ASP A 232 -4.48 -11.69 8.25
N LEU A 233 -3.15 -11.56 8.22
CA LEU A 233 -2.28 -12.55 7.57
C LEU A 233 -2.64 -13.96 8.04
N TRP A 234 -2.93 -14.82 7.08
CA TRP A 234 -3.31 -16.21 7.30
C TRP A 234 -4.52 -16.43 8.22
N THR A 235 -5.25 -15.36 8.54
CA THR A 235 -6.49 -15.37 9.32
C THR A 235 -7.60 -14.74 8.48
N PRO A 236 -8.32 -15.53 7.67
CA PRO A 236 -9.28 -15.01 6.69
C PRO A 236 -10.54 -14.40 7.31
N ASP A 237 -10.76 -14.64 8.59
CA ASP A 237 -11.95 -14.18 9.33
C ASP A 237 -11.62 -14.11 10.82
N THR A 238 -11.60 -12.90 11.38
CA THR A 238 -11.32 -12.64 12.80
C THR A 238 -12.58 -12.66 13.66
N GLY A 239 -13.77 -12.78 13.07
CA GLY A 239 -15.04 -12.63 13.76
C GLY A 239 -15.42 -11.17 14.09
N SER A 240 -14.62 -10.19 13.68
CA SER A 240 -14.90 -8.76 13.85
C SER A 240 -15.42 -8.16 12.56
N TYR A 241 -16.66 -7.73 12.52
CA TYR A 241 -17.31 -7.22 11.31
C TYR A 241 -17.65 -5.73 11.42
N TYR A 242 -17.77 -5.06 10.29
CA TYR A 242 -18.21 -3.68 10.23
C TYR A 242 -19.73 -3.57 10.41
N ALA A 243 -20.47 -4.46 9.77
CA ALA A 243 -21.92 -4.48 9.72
C ALA A 243 -22.43 -5.84 9.22
N TRP A 244 -23.73 -5.96 9.11
CA TRP A 244 -24.42 -7.04 8.41
C TRP A 244 -25.21 -6.46 7.23
N ALA A 245 -25.42 -7.24 6.18
CA ALA A 245 -26.16 -6.75 5.04
C ALA A 245 -26.97 -7.86 4.37
N ASP A 246 -28.12 -7.47 3.82
CA ASP A 246 -29.01 -8.36 3.08
C ASP A 246 -28.42 -8.63 1.69
N PRO A 247 -28.09 -9.87 1.34
CA PRO A 247 -27.61 -10.21 0.01
C PRO A 247 -28.66 -9.99 -1.10
N GLU A 248 -29.96 -10.02 -0.79
CA GLU A 248 -31.02 -9.76 -1.77
C GLU A 248 -30.97 -8.30 -2.25
N GLU A 249 -30.58 -7.37 -1.39
CA GLU A 249 -30.41 -5.95 -1.72
C GLU A 249 -29.02 -5.67 -2.29
N LEU A 250 -27.96 -6.24 -1.71
CA LEU A 250 -26.59 -5.87 -2.06
C LEU A 250 -26.07 -6.52 -3.35
N LEU A 251 -26.48 -7.74 -3.70
CA LEU A 251 -26.03 -8.39 -4.93
C LEU A 251 -26.49 -7.65 -6.19
N PRO A 252 -27.76 -7.20 -6.30
CA PRO A 252 -28.17 -6.33 -7.41
C PRO A 252 -27.39 -5.02 -7.47
N THR A 253 -27.15 -4.39 -6.31
CA THR A 253 -26.37 -3.14 -6.22
C THR A 253 -24.93 -3.34 -6.70
N LEU A 254 -24.25 -4.42 -6.34
CA LEU A 254 -22.91 -4.74 -6.84
C LEU A 254 -22.91 -5.04 -8.34
N GLN A 255 -23.94 -5.71 -8.84
CA GLN A 255 -24.12 -5.96 -10.25
C GLN A 255 -24.22 -4.66 -11.05
N GLU A 256 -25.00 -3.70 -10.56
CA GLU A 256 -25.13 -2.37 -11.17
C GLU A 256 -23.83 -1.57 -11.09
N LYS A 257 -23.16 -1.55 -9.91
CA LYS A 257 -21.88 -0.87 -9.71
C LYS A 257 -20.81 -1.36 -10.70
N ARG A 258 -20.68 -2.67 -10.93
CA ARG A 258 -19.67 -3.21 -11.86
C ARG A 258 -20.01 -2.91 -13.33
N LEU A 259 -21.28 -2.97 -13.73
CA LEU A 259 -21.71 -2.61 -15.08
C LEU A 259 -21.55 -1.11 -15.35
N SER A 260 -21.86 -0.26 -14.37
CA SER A 260 -21.54 1.16 -14.40
C SER A 260 -20.04 1.42 -14.44
N GLY A 261 -19.27 0.64 -13.68
CA GLY A 261 -17.80 0.66 -13.68
C GLY A 261 -17.23 0.37 -15.06
N PHE A 262 -17.74 -0.63 -15.76
CA PHE A 262 -17.31 -1.00 -17.13
C PHE A 262 -17.38 0.19 -18.12
N ARG A 263 -18.31 1.11 -17.92
CA ARG A 263 -18.48 2.30 -18.78
C ARG A 263 -17.50 3.44 -18.47
N ARG A 264 -16.77 3.37 -17.34
CA ARG A 264 -15.87 4.44 -16.89
C ARG A 264 -14.45 4.19 -17.37
N ALA A 265 -13.81 5.21 -17.94
CA ALA A 265 -12.40 5.13 -18.32
C ALA A 265 -11.53 4.75 -17.13
N ASN A 266 -10.52 3.93 -17.36
CA ASN A 266 -9.56 3.43 -16.37
C ASN A 266 -10.14 2.55 -15.25
N SER A 267 -11.39 2.10 -15.39
CA SER A 267 -11.96 1.14 -14.45
C SER A 267 -11.37 -0.26 -14.65
N PRO A 268 -11.05 -0.99 -13.58
CA PRO A 268 -10.55 -2.37 -13.71
C PRO A 268 -11.57 -3.31 -14.37
N PHE A 269 -12.85 -2.98 -14.38
CA PHE A 269 -13.88 -3.77 -15.04
C PHE A 269 -13.81 -3.71 -16.57
N GLN A 270 -13.12 -2.74 -17.17
CA GLN A 270 -12.91 -2.68 -18.62
C GLN A 270 -12.02 -3.80 -19.15
N GLU A 271 -11.25 -4.46 -18.29
CA GLU A 271 -10.39 -5.59 -18.67
C GLU A 271 -11.15 -6.92 -18.74
N PHE A 272 -12.48 -6.94 -18.49
CA PHE A 272 -13.35 -8.11 -18.57
C PHE A 272 -14.26 -8.06 -19.79
N HIS A 273 -14.73 -9.21 -20.24
CA HIS A 273 -15.79 -9.28 -21.22
C HIS A 273 -17.13 -8.89 -20.60
N ILE A 274 -17.90 -8.01 -21.28
CA ILE A 274 -19.18 -7.52 -20.76
C ILE A 274 -20.18 -8.67 -20.47
N GLU A 275 -20.15 -9.73 -21.27
CA GLU A 275 -21.02 -10.89 -21.09
C GLU A 275 -20.71 -11.66 -19.79
N GLU A 276 -19.46 -11.65 -19.34
CA GLU A 276 -19.06 -12.19 -18.05
C GLU A 276 -19.58 -11.31 -16.91
N LEU A 277 -19.41 -9.98 -17.05
CA LEU A 277 -19.88 -9.03 -16.05
C LEU A 277 -21.42 -9.01 -15.91
N ARG A 278 -22.18 -9.45 -16.91
CA ARG A 278 -23.66 -9.58 -16.84
C ARG A 278 -24.11 -10.78 -16.02
N LYS A 279 -23.26 -11.79 -15.83
CA LYS A 279 -23.61 -13.02 -15.11
C LYS A 279 -23.50 -12.77 -13.59
N LYS A 280 -24.61 -12.76 -12.85
CA LYS A 280 -24.62 -12.55 -11.39
C LYS A 280 -23.73 -13.52 -10.64
N GLN A 281 -23.62 -14.78 -11.08
CA GLN A 281 -22.78 -15.81 -10.46
C GLN A 281 -21.29 -15.54 -10.52
N THR A 282 -20.83 -14.56 -11.32
CA THR A 282 -19.42 -14.13 -11.37
C THR A 282 -19.14 -12.93 -10.47
N LEU A 283 -20.09 -12.53 -9.60
CA LEU A 283 -19.84 -11.49 -8.61
C LEU A 283 -18.72 -11.94 -7.65
N PRO A 284 -17.70 -11.11 -7.42
CA PRO A 284 -16.55 -11.48 -6.58
C PRO A 284 -16.93 -11.94 -5.17
N CYS A 285 -17.96 -11.35 -4.55
CA CYS A 285 -18.44 -11.71 -3.22
C CYS A 285 -19.01 -13.14 -3.10
N LEU A 286 -19.31 -13.80 -4.22
CA LEU A 286 -19.76 -15.19 -4.25
C LEU A 286 -18.60 -16.20 -4.22
N HIS A 287 -17.36 -15.74 -4.35
CA HIS A 287 -16.15 -16.56 -4.42
C HIS A 287 -15.13 -16.11 -3.37
N ALA A 288 -14.26 -17.03 -2.97
CA ALA A 288 -13.09 -16.67 -2.17
C ALA A 288 -12.19 -15.74 -3.02
N ARG A 289 -11.69 -14.67 -2.39
CA ARG A 289 -10.88 -13.66 -3.08
C ARG A 289 -9.85 -13.02 -2.17
N ILE A 290 -8.74 -12.59 -2.73
CA ILE A 290 -7.67 -11.93 -1.97
C ILE A 290 -8.10 -10.51 -1.64
N ALA A 291 -8.18 -10.21 -0.35
CA ALA A 291 -8.36 -8.86 0.18
C ALA A 291 -7.10 -8.37 0.89
N PHE A 292 -6.98 -7.05 1.05
CA PHE A 292 -5.88 -6.42 1.78
C PHE A 292 -6.39 -5.24 2.61
N ARG A 293 -5.67 -4.90 3.70
CA ARG A 293 -6.02 -3.76 4.54
C ARG A 293 -5.59 -2.45 3.88
N ASP A 294 -6.52 -1.50 3.73
CA ASP A 294 -6.22 -0.13 3.31
C ASP A 294 -5.48 0.62 4.43
N VAL A 295 -6.02 0.64 5.65
CA VAL A 295 -5.40 1.34 6.77
C VAL A 295 -4.33 0.45 7.40
N THR A 296 -3.08 0.89 7.29
CA THR A 296 -1.91 0.18 7.80
C THR A 296 -0.71 1.14 7.87
N ARG A 297 0.28 0.83 8.70
CA ARG A 297 1.44 1.69 8.96
C ARG A 297 2.74 0.92 8.81
N ALA A 298 3.82 1.64 8.51
CA ALA A 298 5.17 1.08 8.53
C ALA A 298 5.62 0.62 9.94
N THR A 299 4.99 1.13 10.99
CA THR A 299 5.27 0.77 12.39
C THR A 299 4.44 -0.39 12.92
N ASP A 300 3.45 -0.87 12.16
CA ASP A 300 2.69 -2.06 12.54
C ASP A 300 3.57 -3.32 12.47
N SER A 301 3.20 -4.39 13.16
CA SER A 301 3.94 -5.67 13.09
C SER A 301 4.05 -6.17 11.64
N ARG A 302 3.02 -5.94 10.83
CA ARG A 302 3.02 -6.15 9.37
C ARG A 302 2.33 -4.98 8.68
N THR A 303 2.93 -4.49 7.60
CA THR A 303 2.39 -3.38 6.80
C THR A 303 1.48 -3.90 5.69
N VAL A 304 1.87 -4.93 4.97
CA VAL A 304 1.01 -5.59 3.99
C VAL A 304 0.27 -6.72 4.68
N ARG A 305 -1.04 -6.52 4.88
CA ARG A 305 -1.91 -7.53 5.50
C ARG A 305 -2.92 -7.99 4.47
N THR A 306 -2.69 -9.17 3.94
CA THR A 306 -3.53 -9.80 2.92
C THR A 306 -4.10 -11.11 3.42
N ALA A 307 -5.30 -11.46 2.99
CA ALA A 307 -5.90 -12.76 3.24
C ALA A 307 -6.79 -13.19 2.07
N LEU A 308 -6.95 -14.48 1.90
CA LEU A 308 -8.01 -15.05 1.08
C LEU A 308 -9.30 -15.01 1.91
N VAL A 309 -10.17 -14.03 1.68
CA VAL A 309 -11.44 -13.93 2.42
C VAL A 309 -12.49 -14.90 1.87
N PRO A 310 -13.41 -15.42 2.73
CA PRO A 310 -14.36 -16.43 2.30
C PRO A 310 -15.40 -15.88 1.32
N PRO A 311 -16.11 -16.74 0.59
CA PRO A 311 -17.32 -16.35 -0.13
C PRO A 311 -18.44 -15.92 0.83
N LYS A 312 -19.44 -15.25 0.28
CA LYS A 312 -20.62 -14.74 1.03
C LYS A 312 -20.26 -13.74 2.13
N VAL A 313 -19.30 -12.87 1.84
CA VAL A 313 -18.99 -11.68 2.62
C VAL A 313 -18.96 -10.46 1.69
N PHE A 314 -19.32 -9.30 2.20
CA PHE A 314 -19.15 -8.02 1.50
C PHE A 314 -17.94 -7.28 2.04
N LEU A 315 -17.30 -6.44 1.22
CA LEU A 315 -16.10 -5.72 1.60
C LEU A 315 -16.32 -4.21 1.55
N THR A 316 -15.84 -3.50 2.57
CA THR A 316 -15.78 -2.03 2.53
C THR A 316 -14.53 -1.56 1.79
N ASN A 317 -14.46 -0.25 1.50
CA ASN A 317 -13.24 0.38 0.97
C ASN A 317 -12.03 0.32 1.93
N LYS A 318 -12.22 -0.15 3.17
CA LYS A 318 -11.13 -0.42 4.13
C LYS A 318 -10.60 -1.85 4.05
N ALA A 319 -11.24 -2.67 3.24
CA ALA A 319 -10.85 -4.01 2.85
C ALA A 319 -10.90 -4.16 1.31
N PRO A 320 -10.08 -3.44 0.55
CA PRO A 320 -10.01 -3.62 -0.90
C PRO A 320 -9.61 -5.04 -1.25
N PHE A 321 -9.89 -5.44 -2.49
CA PHE A 321 -9.60 -6.79 -2.97
C PHE A 321 -9.08 -6.77 -4.42
N PHE A 322 -8.62 -7.91 -4.90
CA PHE A 322 -8.15 -8.05 -6.29
C PHE A 322 -9.19 -8.67 -7.19
N LEU A 323 -9.46 -8.02 -8.31
CA LEU A 323 -10.11 -8.57 -9.49
C LEU A 323 -9.07 -9.27 -10.36
N TRP A 324 -9.47 -10.32 -11.07
CA TRP A 324 -8.60 -11.17 -11.89
C TRP A 324 -9.08 -11.22 -13.34
N PRO A 325 -8.73 -10.23 -14.16
CA PRO A 325 -9.04 -10.27 -15.60
C PRO A 325 -8.37 -11.46 -16.32
N ARG A 326 -7.19 -11.88 -15.86
CA ARG A 326 -6.44 -13.06 -16.35
C ARG A 326 -5.74 -13.77 -15.20
N GLY A 327 -5.61 -15.08 -15.32
CA GLY A 327 -4.95 -15.93 -14.32
C GLY A 327 -5.92 -16.88 -13.62
N ASP A 328 -5.37 -17.84 -12.92
CA ASP A 328 -6.10 -18.89 -12.20
C ASP A 328 -5.87 -18.84 -10.69
N ALA A 329 -6.41 -19.82 -9.96
CA ALA A 329 -6.26 -19.90 -8.52
C ALA A 329 -4.81 -20.15 -8.07
N SER A 330 -3.96 -20.76 -8.93
CA SER A 330 -2.54 -20.94 -8.65
C SER A 330 -1.79 -19.58 -8.71
N ASP A 331 -2.14 -18.73 -9.68
CA ASP A 331 -1.61 -17.38 -9.78
C ASP A 331 -2.06 -16.53 -8.59
N GLN A 332 -3.31 -16.71 -8.12
CA GLN A 332 -3.81 -16.08 -6.91
C GLN A 332 -3.02 -16.52 -5.69
N ALA A 333 -2.80 -17.82 -5.51
CA ALA A 333 -1.99 -18.35 -4.41
C ALA A 333 -0.56 -17.81 -4.44
N PHE A 334 0.05 -17.74 -5.63
CA PHE A 334 1.37 -17.15 -5.82
C PHE A 334 1.40 -15.70 -5.37
N LEU A 335 0.48 -14.85 -5.86
CA LEU A 335 0.43 -13.45 -5.48
C LEU A 335 0.19 -13.28 -3.98
N LEU A 336 -0.73 -14.07 -3.41
CA LEU A 336 -1.01 -14.04 -1.96
C LEU A 336 0.25 -14.35 -1.15
N GLY A 337 1.01 -15.38 -1.55
CA GLY A 337 2.26 -15.76 -0.90
C GLY A 337 3.30 -14.63 -0.96
N VAL A 338 3.51 -14.04 -2.13
CA VAL A 338 4.45 -12.92 -2.30
C VAL A 338 4.02 -11.70 -1.47
N LEU A 339 2.72 -11.31 -1.53
CA LEU A 339 2.19 -10.18 -0.76
C LEU A 339 2.28 -10.39 0.76
N SER A 340 2.20 -11.65 1.21
CA SER A 340 2.29 -12.02 2.62
C SER A 340 3.72 -12.22 3.11
N SER A 341 4.72 -12.19 2.22
CA SER A 341 6.11 -12.44 2.55
C SER A 341 6.80 -11.25 3.23
N LEU A 342 7.82 -11.56 4.03
CA LEU A 342 8.62 -10.55 4.71
C LEU A 342 9.41 -9.64 3.73
N PRO A 343 10.02 -10.15 2.64
CA PRO A 343 10.72 -9.30 1.68
C PRO A 343 9.83 -8.22 1.06
N LEU A 344 8.60 -8.55 0.65
CA LEU A 344 7.70 -7.56 0.09
C LEU A 344 7.17 -6.59 1.14
N ASP A 345 6.86 -7.06 2.34
CA ASP A 345 6.44 -6.18 3.43
C ASP A 345 7.56 -5.19 3.80
N TRP A 346 8.82 -5.65 3.85
CA TRP A 346 9.97 -4.78 4.04
C TRP A 346 10.03 -3.68 2.97
N TYR A 347 9.79 -4.02 1.71
CA TYR A 347 9.69 -3.04 0.61
C TYR A 347 8.55 -2.06 0.83
N ALA A 348 7.34 -2.54 1.16
CA ALA A 348 6.16 -1.72 1.37
C ALA A 348 6.35 -0.68 2.47
N ARG A 349 7.04 -1.04 3.56
CA ARG A 349 7.38 -0.13 4.67
C ARG A 349 8.18 1.10 4.25
N ARG A 350 8.84 1.06 3.12
CA ARG A 350 9.62 2.19 2.58
C ARG A 350 8.70 3.31 2.08
N PHE A 351 7.45 2.99 1.70
CA PHE A 351 6.50 3.93 1.10
C PHE A 351 5.25 4.18 1.94
N VAL A 352 4.75 3.16 2.64
CA VAL A 352 3.50 3.26 3.40
C VAL A 352 3.69 4.14 4.63
N GLU A 353 2.73 5.04 4.88
CA GLU A 353 2.67 5.89 6.07
C GLU A 353 1.45 5.54 6.94
N ILE A 354 0.24 5.70 6.41
CA ILE A 354 -1.02 5.42 7.14
C ILE A 354 -2.01 4.59 6.31
N SER A 355 -1.75 4.39 5.01
CA SER A 355 -2.64 3.64 4.12
C SER A 355 -1.87 3.01 2.97
N LEU A 356 -2.25 1.78 2.61
CA LEU A 356 -1.80 1.08 1.41
C LEU A 356 -2.71 1.45 0.24
N ASN A 357 -2.57 2.67 -0.26
CA ASN A 357 -3.32 3.15 -1.42
C ASN A 357 -2.92 2.43 -2.72
N PHE A 358 -3.82 2.38 -3.70
CA PHE A 358 -3.56 1.71 -4.98
C PHE A 358 -2.36 2.27 -5.73
N PHE A 359 -2.07 3.57 -5.63
CA PHE A 359 -0.89 4.16 -6.25
C PHE A 359 0.44 3.73 -5.58
N ILE A 360 0.40 3.23 -4.32
CA ILE A 360 1.54 2.61 -3.64
C ILE A 360 1.61 1.12 -3.98
N LEU A 361 0.46 0.43 -4.00
CA LEU A 361 0.35 -1.00 -4.22
C LEU A 361 0.68 -1.40 -5.67
N ASN A 362 0.14 -0.70 -6.67
CA ASN A 362 0.30 -1.04 -8.08
C ASN A 362 1.76 -1.13 -8.54
N PRO A 363 2.69 -0.26 -8.09
CA PRO A 363 4.10 -0.37 -8.43
C PRO A 363 4.88 -1.44 -7.65
N PHE A 364 4.27 -2.24 -6.77
CA PHE A 364 4.99 -3.27 -6.02
C PHE A 364 5.72 -4.21 -6.96
N PRO A 365 7.01 -4.50 -6.68
CA PRO A 365 7.78 -5.45 -7.46
C PRO A 365 7.30 -6.87 -7.13
N ILE A 366 6.75 -7.57 -8.10
CA ILE A 366 6.26 -8.95 -7.95
C ILE A 366 7.01 -9.85 -8.92
N PRO A 367 7.78 -10.83 -8.45
CA PRO A 367 8.46 -11.79 -9.31
C PRO A 367 7.49 -12.49 -10.27
N ARG A 368 7.96 -12.80 -11.47
CA ARG A 368 7.20 -13.51 -12.51
C ARG A 368 7.98 -14.73 -12.98
N PRO A 369 8.24 -15.72 -12.10
CA PRO A 369 8.94 -16.94 -12.49
C PRO A 369 8.09 -17.76 -13.47
N ALA A 370 8.73 -18.66 -14.23
CA ALA A 370 8.06 -19.58 -15.10
C ALA A 370 7.07 -20.48 -14.33
N THR A 371 6.06 -21.00 -15.04
CA THR A 371 5.01 -21.81 -14.39
C THR A 371 5.53 -23.13 -13.85
N ASP A 372 6.61 -23.66 -14.41
CA ASP A 372 7.29 -24.88 -14.01
C ASP A 372 8.38 -24.67 -12.95
N ASP A 373 8.73 -23.43 -12.61
CA ASP A 373 9.72 -23.08 -11.60
C ASP A 373 9.41 -23.76 -10.25
N PRO A 374 10.37 -24.48 -9.64
CA PRO A 374 10.16 -25.23 -8.41
C PRO A 374 9.86 -24.33 -7.20
N LEU A 375 10.47 -23.14 -7.13
CA LEU A 375 10.22 -22.18 -6.03
C LEU A 375 8.78 -21.64 -6.14
N ARG A 376 8.32 -21.33 -7.37
CA ARG A 376 6.94 -20.90 -7.61
C ARG A 376 5.94 -21.97 -7.19
N LYS A 377 6.15 -23.21 -7.62
CA LYS A 377 5.25 -24.33 -7.28
C LYS A 377 5.17 -24.54 -5.78
N ARG A 378 6.31 -24.52 -5.09
CA ARG A 378 6.33 -24.70 -3.64
C ARG A 378 5.66 -23.53 -2.91
N LEU A 379 5.91 -22.29 -3.31
CA LEU A 379 5.28 -21.10 -2.73
C LEU A 379 3.76 -21.14 -2.87
N ILE A 380 3.24 -21.59 -4.02
CA ILE A 380 1.80 -21.80 -4.25
C ILE A 380 1.23 -22.81 -3.24
N GLN A 381 1.91 -23.95 -3.04
CA GLN A 381 1.46 -24.97 -2.09
C GLN A 381 1.39 -24.43 -0.66
N LEU A 382 2.43 -23.72 -0.21
CA LEU A 382 2.47 -23.14 1.12
C LEU A 382 1.40 -22.05 1.31
N ALA A 383 1.35 -21.08 0.41
CA ALA A 383 0.40 -19.98 0.48
C ALA A 383 -1.05 -20.46 0.41
N GLY A 384 -1.33 -21.40 -0.49
CA GLY A 384 -2.67 -21.98 -0.62
C GLY A 384 -3.08 -22.78 0.62
N ARG A 385 -2.16 -23.55 1.20
CA ARG A 385 -2.40 -24.32 2.41
C ARG A 385 -2.67 -23.43 3.63
N LEU A 386 -1.87 -22.36 3.78
CA LEU A 386 -2.04 -21.35 4.83
C LEU A 386 -3.36 -20.56 4.70
N ALA A 387 -3.82 -20.33 3.46
CA ALA A 387 -4.98 -19.51 3.17
C ALA A 387 -6.32 -20.25 3.32
N CYS A 388 -6.34 -21.59 3.41
CA CYS A 388 -7.54 -22.42 3.37
C CYS A 388 -7.76 -23.21 4.68
N PRO A 389 -8.05 -22.54 5.82
CA PRO A 389 -8.14 -23.21 7.11
C PRO A 389 -9.41 -24.06 7.29
N ASP A 390 -10.45 -23.87 6.48
CA ASP A 390 -11.75 -24.54 6.67
C ASP A 390 -12.50 -24.74 5.34
N ALA A 391 -13.63 -25.47 5.42
CA ALA A 391 -14.42 -25.89 4.26
C ALA A 391 -14.97 -24.75 3.39
N ARG A 392 -15.05 -23.50 3.89
CA ARG A 392 -15.48 -22.33 3.08
C ARG A 392 -14.58 -22.12 1.86
N PHE A 393 -13.34 -22.57 1.92
CA PHE A 393 -12.33 -22.43 0.88
C PHE A 393 -12.16 -23.65 -0.04
N ALA A 394 -12.92 -24.73 0.18
CA ALA A 394 -12.73 -26.02 -0.52
C ALA A 394 -12.75 -25.89 -2.05
N ALA A 395 -13.65 -25.09 -2.61
CA ALA A 395 -13.74 -24.88 -4.06
C ALA A 395 -12.49 -24.17 -4.63
N TRP A 396 -12.00 -23.12 -3.95
CA TRP A 396 -10.81 -22.42 -4.34
C TRP A 396 -9.55 -23.29 -4.18
N ALA A 397 -9.44 -23.99 -3.04
CA ALA A 397 -8.32 -24.90 -2.78
C ALA A 397 -8.20 -26.00 -3.84
N LYS A 398 -9.34 -26.59 -4.25
CA LYS A 398 -9.39 -27.55 -5.35
C LYS A 398 -8.88 -26.94 -6.67
N SER A 399 -9.27 -25.71 -6.99
CA SER A 399 -8.83 -25.00 -8.20
C SER A 399 -7.35 -24.65 -8.16
N ALA A 400 -6.80 -24.35 -6.97
CA ALA A 400 -5.37 -24.06 -6.77
C ALA A 400 -4.52 -25.34 -6.61
N GLY A 401 -5.12 -26.51 -6.55
CA GLY A 401 -4.42 -27.78 -6.34
C GLY A 401 -3.79 -27.92 -4.95
N VAL A 402 -4.41 -27.36 -3.90
CA VAL A 402 -3.91 -27.35 -2.52
C VAL A 402 -4.89 -28.03 -1.57
N GLN A 403 -4.40 -28.48 -0.42
CA GLN A 403 -5.23 -29.05 0.63
C GLN A 403 -5.95 -27.94 1.42
N CYS A 404 -7.17 -28.24 1.88
CA CYS A 404 -8.00 -27.37 2.69
C CYS A 404 -8.22 -28.03 4.07
N GLY A 405 -8.20 -27.22 5.14
CA GLY A 405 -8.43 -27.66 6.52
C GLY A 405 -7.46 -27.01 7.52
N PRO A 406 -7.62 -27.22 8.81
CA PRO A 406 -6.79 -26.62 9.84
C PRO A 406 -5.32 -27.07 9.73
N LEU A 407 -4.41 -26.23 10.20
CA LEU A 407 -2.99 -26.50 10.38
C LEU A 407 -2.64 -26.42 11.86
N PRO A 408 -1.80 -27.33 12.39
CA PRO A 408 -1.14 -27.12 13.68
C PRO A 408 -0.32 -25.85 13.67
N ALA A 409 -0.19 -25.18 14.81
CA ALA A 409 0.48 -23.88 14.90
C ALA A 409 1.98 -23.93 14.51
N ASP A 410 2.67 -25.00 14.91
CA ASP A 410 4.05 -25.24 14.57
C ASP A 410 4.28 -25.49 13.06
N GLU A 411 3.36 -26.22 12.43
CA GLU A 411 3.37 -26.43 10.99
C GLU A 411 3.05 -25.12 10.23
N GLN A 412 2.12 -24.33 10.76
CA GLN A 412 1.81 -23.00 10.20
C GLN A 412 3.02 -22.07 10.24
N ASP A 413 3.72 -22.00 11.38
CA ASP A 413 4.91 -21.19 11.54
C ASP A 413 6.04 -21.63 10.60
N ASP A 414 6.28 -22.96 10.50
CA ASP A 414 7.30 -23.49 9.59
C ASP A 414 6.99 -23.18 8.12
N HIS A 415 5.72 -23.29 7.71
CA HIS A 415 5.27 -22.90 6.37
C HIS A 415 5.51 -21.42 6.08
N ILE A 416 5.29 -20.53 7.07
CA ILE A 416 5.55 -19.09 6.93
C ILE A 416 7.05 -18.82 6.78
N HIS A 417 7.89 -19.53 7.54
CA HIS A 417 9.36 -19.39 7.44
C HIS A 417 9.88 -19.87 6.09
N GLU A 418 9.36 -20.99 5.59
CA GLU A 418 9.71 -21.51 4.26
C GLU A 418 9.23 -20.55 3.16
N LEU A 419 8.03 -20.00 3.28
CA LEU A 419 7.47 -19.02 2.33
C LEU A 419 8.33 -17.76 2.25
N ASP A 420 8.78 -17.22 3.39
CA ASP A 420 9.68 -16.06 3.43
C ASP A 420 11.01 -16.34 2.73
N ALA A 421 11.56 -17.56 2.92
CA ALA A 421 12.79 -18.01 2.28
C ALA A 421 12.64 -18.13 0.76
N LEU A 422 11.54 -18.75 0.29
CA LEU A 422 11.24 -18.87 -1.13
C LEU A 422 11.04 -17.50 -1.79
N ALA A 423 10.33 -16.60 -1.14
CA ALA A 423 10.16 -15.23 -1.62
C ALA A 423 11.50 -14.50 -1.74
N ALA A 424 12.40 -14.63 -0.75
CA ALA A 424 13.73 -14.05 -0.81
C ALA A 424 14.54 -14.60 -2.01
N LEU A 425 14.51 -15.91 -2.26
CA LEU A 425 15.16 -16.52 -3.41
C LEU A 425 14.55 -16.06 -4.74
N LEU A 426 13.23 -15.95 -4.84
CA LEU A 426 12.54 -15.45 -6.04
C LEU A 426 12.90 -13.98 -6.35
N TYR A 427 13.24 -13.19 -5.35
CA TYR A 427 13.80 -11.85 -5.53
C TYR A 427 15.31 -11.85 -5.83
N GLY A 428 15.97 -12.99 -5.76
CA GLY A 428 17.42 -13.10 -5.95
C GLY A 428 18.23 -12.48 -4.81
N LEU A 429 17.70 -12.47 -3.60
CA LEU A 429 18.43 -12.05 -2.40
C LEU A 429 19.42 -13.16 -1.97
N ASP A 430 20.53 -12.76 -1.37
CA ASP A 430 21.43 -13.66 -0.68
C ASP A 430 21.14 -13.76 0.84
N GLY A 431 21.84 -14.63 1.55
CA GLY A 431 21.64 -14.86 2.98
C GLY A 431 21.99 -13.65 3.85
N ALA A 432 22.96 -12.84 3.44
CA ALA A 432 23.36 -11.63 4.15
C ALA A 432 22.30 -10.53 3.98
N GLN A 433 21.79 -10.36 2.78
CA GLN A 433 20.69 -9.45 2.47
C GLN A 433 19.40 -9.86 3.21
N LEU A 434 19.07 -11.16 3.24
CA LEU A 434 17.94 -11.66 4.01
C LEU A 434 18.11 -11.38 5.52
N THR A 435 19.29 -11.57 6.07
CA THR A 435 19.60 -11.25 7.47
C THR A 435 19.41 -9.76 7.75
N HIS A 436 19.94 -8.89 6.90
CA HIS A 436 19.78 -7.44 7.04
C HIS A 436 18.31 -7.00 6.94
N LEU A 437 17.55 -7.65 6.08
CA LEU A 437 16.11 -7.40 5.95
C LEU A 437 15.38 -7.67 7.26
N PHE A 438 15.69 -8.78 7.97
CA PHE A 438 15.15 -9.07 9.30
C PHE A 438 15.58 -8.03 10.34
N GLN A 439 16.86 -7.68 10.38
CA GLN A 439 17.41 -6.69 11.33
C GLN A 439 16.80 -5.30 11.19
N THR A 440 16.40 -4.92 9.98
CA THR A 440 15.86 -3.59 9.65
C THR A 440 14.35 -3.58 9.39
N PHE A 441 13.67 -4.69 9.68
CA PHE A 441 12.25 -4.84 9.41
C PHE A 441 11.38 -4.00 10.35
N HIS A 442 11.60 -4.17 11.66
CA HIS A 442 10.83 -3.46 12.70
C HIS A 442 11.73 -3.24 13.92
N GLU A 443 11.71 -2.03 14.49
CA GLU A 443 12.50 -1.74 15.69
C GLU A 443 11.99 -2.53 16.90
N GLY A 444 12.88 -3.20 17.60
CA GLY A 444 12.58 -3.90 18.85
C GLY A 444 11.82 -5.23 18.72
N TRP A 445 11.65 -5.78 17.52
CA TRP A 445 11.04 -7.10 17.38
C TRP A 445 12.06 -8.23 17.63
N ASP A 446 11.59 -9.30 18.24
CA ASP A 446 12.37 -10.52 18.40
C ASP A 446 12.29 -11.35 17.12
N PHE A 447 13.35 -11.31 16.33
CA PHE A 447 13.38 -11.98 15.02
C PHE A 447 14.34 -13.17 14.94
N GLU A 448 15.18 -13.38 15.93
CA GLU A 448 16.31 -14.31 15.81
C GLU A 448 15.86 -15.76 15.55
N GLN A 449 14.84 -16.23 16.27
CA GLN A 449 14.33 -17.59 16.07
C GLN A 449 13.75 -17.76 14.67
N ARG A 450 12.94 -16.80 14.24
CA ARG A 450 12.34 -16.78 12.90
C ARG A 450 13.41 -16.68 11.81
N LEU A 451 14.41 -15.83 11.98
CA LEU A 451 15.54 -15.71 11.04
C LEU A 451 16.28 -17.04 10.89
N ARG A 452 16.63 -17.70 12.00
CA ARG A 452 17.29 -19.00 11.96
C ARG A 452 16.47 -20.04 11.20
N ALA A 453 15.17 -20.10 11.43
CA ALA A 453 14.28 -21.01 10.72
C ALA A 453 14.22 -20.68 9.22
N THR A 454 14.01 -19.40 8.89
CA THR A 454 13.97 -18.94 7.50
C THR A 454 15.27 -19.19 6.75
N LEU A 455 16.44 -18.97 7.38
CA LEU A 455 17.76 -19.27 6.79
C LEU A 455 17.96 -20.76 6.50
N ARG A 456 17.46 -21.68 7.36
CA ARG A 456 17.52 -23.13 7.09
C ARG A 456 16.78 -23.47 5.80
N HIS A 457 15.56 -22.96 5.63
CA HIS A 457 14.77 -23.15 4.40
C HIS A 457 15.43 -22.48 3.20
N PHE A 458 15.98 -21.28 3.38
CA PHE A 458 16.71 -20.56 2.33
C PHE A 458 17.87 -21.37 1.78
N GLU A 459 18.76 -21.90 2.66
CA GLU A 459 19.88 -22.73 2.26
C GLU A 459 19.45 -24.06 1.62
N HIS A 460 18.35 -24.65 2.09
CA HIS A 460 17.80 -25.85 1.50
C HIS A 460 17.34 -25.62 0.05
N TRP A 461 16.56 -24.56 -0.18
CA TRP A 461 16.00 -24.26 -1.51
C TRP A 461 17.04 -23.67 -2.46
N ARG A 462 18.00 -22.91 -1.97
CA ARG A 462 19.12 -22.41 -2.78
C ARG A 462 19.93 -23.51 -3.46
N LYS A 463 20.02 -24.68 -2.84
CA LYS A 463 20.72 -25.85 -3.42
C LYS A 463 19.89 -26.60 -4.47
N LYS A 464 18.58 -26.32 -4.52
CA LYS A 464 17.64 -27.01 -5.43
C LYS A 464 17.22 -26.15 -6.62
N ALA A 465 17.36 -24.83 -6.51
CA ALA A 465 17.13 -23.86 -7.56
C ALA A 465 18.38 -23.64 -8.41
#